data_cfad81e66011957bdae9f2cf825fa89f
#
_entry.id   cfad81e66011957bdae9f2cf825fa89f
#
_cell.length_a   1.000
_cell.length_b   1.000
_cell.length_c   1.000
_cell.angle_alpha   90.00
_cell.angle_beta   90.00
_cell.angle_gamma   90.00
#
_symmetry.space_group_name_H-M   'P 1'
#
loop_
_entity.id
_entity.type
_entity.pdbx_description
1 polymer ?
#
loop_
_entity_poly.entity_id
_entity_poly.type
_entity_poly.pdbx_seq_one_letter_code
_entity_poly.pdbx_strand_id
1 'polypeptide(L)'
;MQNLFVYIFSLILYISLCNKFPGDQKFEPPTPHINAPKGAFAKTVLMPGDPKRARYIAEKFLMDAKLVNDVRGVQGYTGYYKGVKVSVMASGMGMPTMGIYSYELFNAYEVENIIRVGSIGAINEDIQLKDIIVGTSASTNSNYGKNFHLDGIISGAASYKIIKHVDQVVEKLGLQDKVKFGQILSSDTFYTDEPGNDLKWAKMGVMGVEMEGYSLYLNAARAGKNALVLATVSDHLIKKQYLPAEERQFSFDEMIMVALETASNLK
;
A
#
# COMPACT_ATOMS: atom_id res chain seq x y z
N MET A 1 25.09 48.68 -12.45
CA MET A 1 25.36 47.54 -11.54
C MET A 1 24.23 47.30 -10.53
N GLN A 2 23.60 48.33 -9.98
CA GLN A 2 22.50 48.17 -8.99
C GLN A 2 21.25 47.43 -9.52
N ASN A 3 20.87 47.63 -10.78
CA ASN A 3 19.65 46.98 -11.35
C ASN A 3 19.82 45.47 -11.60
N LEU A 4 21.06 44.98 -11.81
CA LEU A 4 21.32 43.56 -12.04
C LEU A 4 21.16 42.74 -10.73
N PHE A 5 21.58 43.33 -9.60
CA PHE A 5 21.42 42.70 -8.27
C PHE A 5 19.93 42.53 -7.85
N VAL A 6 19.10 43.54 -8.16
CA VAL A 6 17.68 43.49 -7.87
C VAL A 6 16.99 42.40 -8.70
N TYR A 7 17.36 42.24 -9.98
CA TYR A 7 16.81 41.20 -10.86
C TYR A 7 17.24 39.79 -10.42
N ILE A 8 18.52 39.63 -10.02
CA ILE A 8 18.99 38.32 -9.53
C ILE A 8 18.34 37.97 -8.19
N PHE A 9 18.16 38.91 -7.28
CA PHE A 9 17.46 38.68 -6.00
C PHE A 9 15.97 38.38 -6.20
N SER A 10 15.29 39.09 -7.12
CA SER A 10 13.90 38.80 -7.51
C SER A 10 13.77 37.42 -8.15
N LEU A 11 14.72 37.01 -9.01
CA LEU A 11 14.72 35.71 -9.67
C LEU A 11 14.97 34.57 -8.67
N ILE A 12 15.89 34.76 -7.74
CA ILE A 12 16.17 33.80 -6.67
C ILE A 12 14.98 33.67 -5.71
N LEU A 13 14.33 34.79 -5.37
CA LEU A 13 13.11 34.81 -4.56
C LEU A 13 11.93 34.14 -5.29
N TYR A 14 11.79 34.38 -6.60
CA TYR A 14 10.78 33.76 -7.44
C TYR A 14 11.01 32.25 -7.60
N ILE A 15 12.24 31.81 -7.82
CA ILE A 15 12.62 30.41 -7.87
C ILE A 15 12.42 29.73 -6.50
N SER A 16 12.72 30.43 -5.38
CA SER A 16 12.46 29.92 -4.02
C SER A 16 10.96 29.85 -3.69
N LEU A 17 10.13 30.73 -4.22
CA LEU A 17 8.67 30.71 -4.08
C LEU A 17 8.01 29.70 -5.02
N CYS A 18 8.56 29.48 -6.22
CA CYS A 18 8.06 28.47 -7.15
C CYS A 18 8.46 27.05 -6.76
N ASN A 19 9.47 26.86 -5.91
CA ASN A 19 9.87 25.54 -5.41
C ASN A 19 9.06 25.04 -4.21
N LYS A 20 8.10 25.81 -3.69
CA LYS A 20 7.09 25.31 -2.75
C LYS A 20 5.86 24.90 -3.53
N PHE A 21 5.84 23.65 -4.00
CA PHE A 21 4.59 23.04 -4.43
C PHE A 21 3.57 23.14 -3.30
N PRO A 22 2.27 23.39 -3.57
CA PRO A 22 1.22 23.40 -2.55
C PRO A 22 1.12 22.09 -1.75
N GLY A 23 1.83 21.02 -2.18
CA GLY A 23 1.93 19.74 -1.49
C GLY A 23 3.08 19.61 -0.48
N ASP A 24 3.95 20.60 -0.34
CA ASP A 24 5.09 20.57 0.59
C ASP A 24 4.74 21.13 1.99
N GLN A 25 3.45 21.22 2.34
CA GLN A 25 3.08 21.47 3.73
C GLN A 25 3.56 20.28 4.57
N LYS A 26 4.57 20.52 5.40
CA LYS A 26 4.93 19.56 6.45
C LYS A 26 3.74 19.43 7.39
N PHE A 27 3.03 18.33 7.26
CA PHE A 27 2.03 17.94 8.25
C PHE A 27 2.79 17.51 9.51
N GLU A 28 2.43 18.11 10.63
CA GLU A 28 2.92 17.67 11.94
C GLU A 28 1.84 16.81 12.61
N PRO A 29 2.22 15.71 13.28
CA PRO A 29 1.27 14.96 14.10
C PRO A 29 0.68 15.76 15.26
N PRO A 30 -0.61 15.57 15.60
CA PRO A 30 -1.58 14.69 14.94
C PRO A 30 -2.09 15.27 13.62
N THR A 31 -2.45 14.39 12.67
CA THR A 31 -3.03 14.76 11.38
C THR A 31 -4.57 14.64 11.41
N PRO A 32 -5.31 15.11 10.40
CA PRO A 32 -6.78 15.05 10.40
C PRO A 32 -7.38 13.63 10.52
N HIS A 33 -6.65 12.60 10.10
CA HIS A 33 -7.16 11.22 10.09
C HIS A 33 -6.36 10.28 11.00
N ILE A 34 -5.27 10.75 11.60
CA ILE A 34 -4.43 9.97 12.52
C ILE A 34 -4.10 10.82 13.73
N ASN A 35 -4.57 10.41 14.92
CA ASN A 35 -4.35 11.14 16.17
C ASN A 35 -3.13 10.67 16.98
N ALA A 36 -2.32 9.80 16.39
CA ALA A 36 -1.11 9.31 17.00
C ALA A 36 -0.09 10.45 17.21
N PRO A 37 0.69 10.43 18.32
CA PRO A 37 1.78 11.38 18.52
C PRO A 37 2.95 11.08 17.56
N LYS A 38 3.85 12.04 17.37
CA LYS A 38 5.09 11.85 16.62
C LYS A 38 5.90 10.66 17.18
N GLY A 39 6.43 9.83 16.27
CA GLY A 39 7.21 8.64 16.64
C GLY A 39 6.37 7.44 17.10
N ALA A 40 5.03 7.53 17.11
CA ALA A 40 4.17 6.41 17.46
C ALA A 40 4.30 5.25 16.48
N PHE A 41 4.39 5.54 15.18
CA PHE A 41 4.55 4.52 14.15
C PHE A 41 6.01 4.03 13.99
N ALA A 42 6.13 2.81 13.52
CA ALA A 42 7.41 2.24 13.08
C ALA A 42 7.77 2.73 11.67
N LYS A 43 9.00 2.49 11.24
CA LYS A 43 9.45 2.79 9.87
C LYS A 43 8.74 1.93 8.82
N THR A 44 8.26 0.75 9.19
CA THR A 44 7.48 -0.14 8.33
C THR A 44 6.08 -0.34 8.90
N VAL A 45 5.07 -0.12 8.05
CA VAL A 45 3.64 -0.27 8.39
C VAL A 45 3.03 -1.31 7.47
N LEU A 46 2.36 -2.31 8.06
CA LEU A 46 1.49 -3.23 7.33
C LEU A 46 0.09 -2.61 7.25
N MET A 47 -0.49 -2.56 6.04
CA MET A 47 -1.79 -1.92 5.82
C MET A 47 -2.83 -2.89 5.25
N PRO A 48 -3.61 -3.59 6.10
CA PRO A 48 -4.86 -4.23 5.66
C PRO A 48 -5.94 -3.19 5.36
N GLY A 49 -6.91 -3.52 4.51
CA GLY A 49 -8.10 -2.67 4.33
C GLY A 49 -9.03 -2.67 5.54
N ASP A 50 -9.19 -3.84 6.17
CA ASP A 50 -10.12 -4.10 7.27
C ASP A 50 -9.50 -3.76 8.65
N PRO A 51 -10.15 -2.91 9.48
CA PRO A 51 -9.70 -2.62 10.84
C PRO A 51 -9.64 -3.85 11.75
N LYS A 52 -10.54 -4.81 11.58
CA LYS A 52 -10.51 -6.06 12.35
C LYS A 52 -9.29 -6.91 12.00
N ARG A 53 -8.86 -6.91 10.73
CA ARG A 53 -7.62 -7.57 10.34
C ARG A 53 -6.40 -6.83 10.92
N ALA A 54 -6.42 -5.50 10.98
CA ALA A 54 -5.35 -4.75 11.64
C ALA A 54 -5.19 -5.16 13.11
N ARG A 55 -6.31 -5.25 13.85
CA ARG A 55 -6.34 -5.74 15.22
C ARG A 55 -5.84 -7.18 15.32
N TYR A 56 -6.34 -8.07 14.48
CA TYR A 56 -5.94 -9.48 14.47
C TYR A 56 -4.43 -9.64 14.27
N ILE A 57 -3.83 -8.91 13.32
CA ILE A 57 -2.38 -8.95 13.10
C ILE A 57 -1.63 -8.46 14.34
N ALA A 58 -2.08 -7.35 14.94
CA ALA A 58 -1.45 -6.79 16.12
C ALA A 58 -1.52 -7.75 17.33
N GLU A 59 -2.69 -8.31 17.62
CA GLU A 59 -2.91 -9.18 18.79
C GLU A 59 -2.23 -10.55 18.64
N LYS A 60 -2.22 -11.10 17.41
CA LYS A 60 -1.68 -12.44 17.19
C LYS A 60 -0.17 -12.49 16.98
N PHE A 61 0.40 -11.48 16.32
CA PHE A 61 1.77 -11.57 15.81
C PHE A 61 2.74 -10.56 16.42
N LEU A 62 2.25 -9.45 17.03
CA LEU A 62 3.14 -8.45 17.60
C LEU A 62 3.23 -8.58 19.12
N MET A 63 4.44 -8.54 19.65
CA MET A 63 4.68 -8.39 21.09
C MET A 63 4.46 -6.92 21.50
N ASP A 64 3.89 -6.72 22.69
CA ASP A 64 3.64 -5.40 23.29
C ASP A 64 2.87 -4.44 22.37
N ALA A 65 1.94 -4.96 21.58
CA ALA A 65 1.14 -4.18 20.64
C ALA A 65 0.28 -3.14 21.40
N LYS A 66 0.40 -1.88 20.97
CA LYS A 66 -0.37 -0.75 21.54
C LYS A 66 -1.21 -0.10 20.45
N LEU A 67 -2.47 0.19 20.75
CA LEU A 67 -3.32 1.01 19.90
C LEU A 67 -2.77 2.44 19.86
N VAL A 68 -2.45 2.95 18.70
CA VAL A 68 -1.89 4.30 18.48
C VAL A 68 -2.81 5.21 17.68
N ASN A 69 -3.80 4.65 17.00
CA ASN A 69 -4.84 5.40 16.28
C ASN A 69 -6.18 4.66 16.31
N ASP A 70 -7.28 5.42 16.49
CA ASP A 70 -8.66 4.92 16.38
C ASP A 70 -9.60 5.99 15.79
N VAL A 71 -9.06 6.98 15.07
CA VAL A 71 -9.86 8.00 14.39
C VAL A 71 -10.73 7.33 13.34
N ARG A 72 -12.04 7.60 13.37
CA ARG A 72 -13.04 7.01 12.46
C ARG A 72 -13.10 5.47 12.48
N GLY A 73 -12.61 4.83 13.55
CA GLY A 73 -12.53 3.37 13.63
C GLY A 73 -11.42 2.76 12.77
N VAL A 74 -10.58 3.58 12.15
CA VAL A 74 -9.41 3.12 11.38
C VAL A 74 -8.25 2.87 12.33
N GLN A 75 -8.23 1.66 12.88
CA GLN A 75 -7.32 1.30 13.96
C GLN A 75 -5.88 1.12 13.46
N GLY A 76 -4.96 1.68 14.24
CA GLY A 76 -3.52 1.54 14.05
C GLY A 76 -2.85 1.05 15.34
N TYR A 77 -1.92 0.12 15.21
CA TYR A 77 -1.19 -0.50 16.30
C TYR A 77 0.31 -0.46 16.04
N THR A 78 1.09 -0.39 17.11
CA THR A 78 2.55 -0.51 17.04
C THR A 78 3.01 -1.48 18.11
N GLY A 79 3.88 -2.41 17.72
CA GLY A 79 4.48 -3.42 18.59
C GLY A 79 5.79 -3.94 18.01
N TYR A 80 6.19 -5.14 18.43
CA TYR A 80 7.46 -5.73 18.02
C TYR A 80 7.26 -7.11 17.38
N TYR A 81 7.91 -7.34 16.25
CA TYR A 81 8.03 -8.67 15.64
C TYR A 81 9.50 -9.05 15.59
N LYS A 82 9.87 -10.17 16.26
CA LYS A 82 11.27 -10.62 16.39
C LYS A 82 12.23 -9.51 16.84
N GLY A 83 11.78 -8.66 17.77
CA GLY A 83 12.58 -7.54 18.31
C GLY A 83 12.63 -6.29 17.41
N VAL A 84 12.03 -6.32 16.22
CA VAL A 84 11.94 -5.16 15.32
C VAL A 84 10.58 -4.47 15.51
N LYS A 85 10.60 -3.14 15.66
CA LYS A 85 9.37 -2.32 15.76
C LYS A 85 8.63 -2.36 14.43
N VAL A 86 7.35 -2.75 14.45
CA VAL A 86 6.45 -2.82 13.29
C VAL A 86 5.12 -2.20 13.66
N SER A 87 4.51 -1.49 12.73
CA SER A 87 3.15 -0.98 12.89
C SER A 87 2.20 -1.70 11.93
N VAL A 88 0.94 -1.77 12.34
CA VAL A 88 -0.16 -2.25 11.52
C VAL A 88 -1.26 -1.22 11.59
N MET A 89 -1.77 -0.75 10.46
CA MET A 89 -2.86 0.23 10.43
C MET A 89 -3.80 -0.07 9.27
N ALA A 90 -5.10 -0.05 9.51
CA ALA A 90 -6.08 -0.21 8.45
C ALA A 90 -6.03 0.95 7.46
N SER A 91 -6.40 0.67 6.21
CA SER A 91 -6.50 1.70 5.15
C SER A 91 -7.93 2.05 4.78
N GLY A 92 -8.93 1.25 5.19
CA GLY A 92 -10.22 1.26 4.54
C GLY A 92 -10.16 0.62 3.14
N MET A 93 -11.19 0.82 2.34
CA MET A 93 -11.32 0.29 0.99
C MET A 93 -11.24 1.40 -0.05
N GLY A 94 -10.55 1.12 -1.15
CA GLY A 94 -10.45 1.99 -2.32
C GLY A 94 -9.28 2.98 -2.27
N MET A 95 -8.90 3.44 -3.46
CA MET A 95 -7.77 4.36 -3.64
C MET A 95 -7.90 5.69 -2.87
N PRO A 96 -9.10 6.29 -2.71
CA PRO A 96 -9.21 7.53 -1.93
C PRO A 96 -8.79 7.37 -0.47
N THR A 97 -9.23 6.28 0.20
CA THR A 97 -8.88 6.07 1.62
C THR A 97 -7.42 5.66 1.78
N MET A 98 -6.92 4.73 0.97
CA MET A 98 -5.50 4.39 0.94
C MET A 98 -4.66 5.63 0.66
N GLY A 99 -5.11 6.49 -0.24
CA GLY A 99 -4.46 7.76 -0.58
C GLY A 99 -4.29 8.68 0.63
N ILE A 100 -5.33 8.84 1.45
CA ILE A 100 -5.30 9.65 2.68
C ILE A 100 -4.28 9.10 3.66
N TYR A 101 -4.44 7.84 4.08
CA TYR A 101 -3.64 7.27 5.15
C TYR A 101 -2.17 7.07 4.77
N SER A 102 -1.89 6.62 3.55
CA SER A 102 -0.51 6.48 3.08
C SER A 102 0.20 7.84 2.95
N TYR A 103 -0.52 8.88 2.50
CA TYR A 103 0.02 10.23 2.44
C TYR A 103 0.42 10.76 3.83
N GLU A 104 -0.47 10.65 4.82
CA GLU A 104 -0.21 11.11 6.18
C GLU A 104 0.93 10.32 6.84
N LEU A 105 0.94 8.99 6.69
CA LEU A 105 2.01 8.14 7.22
C LEU A 105 3.39 8.48 6.64
N PHE A 106 3.49 8.68 5.33
CA PHE A 106 4.76 9.02 4.69
C PHE A 106 5.24 10.42 5.01
N ASN A 107 4.34 11.41 5.04
CA ASN A 107 4.72 12.82 5.10
C ASN A 107 4.74 13.40 6.53
N ALA A 108 3.94 12.85 7.47
CA ALA A 108 3.88 13.34 8.84
C ALA A 108 4.52 12.39 9.87
N TYR A 109 4.40 11.07 9.66
CA TYR A 109 4.81 10.07 10.65
C TYR A 109 6.16 9.40 10.34
N GLU A 110 6.89 9.90 9.35
CA GLU A 110 8.24 9.43 8.99
C GLU A 110 8.29 7.93 8.63
N VAL A 111 7.16 7.37 8.15
CA VAL A 111 7.10 6.00 7.66
C VAL A 111 7.93 5.88 6.38
N GLU A 112 8.74 4.83 6.29
CA GLU A 112 9.63 4.59 5.15
C GLU A 112 9.07 3.53 4.20
N ASN A 113 8.37 2.54 4.76
CA ASN A 113 7.87 1.41 4.00
C ASN A 113 6.41 1.13 4.36
N ILE A 114 5.55 0.97 3.36
CA ILE A 114 4.19 0.47 3.54
C ILE A 114 4.02 -0.82 2.74
N ILE A 115 3.62 -1.89 3.42
CA ILE A 115 3.26 -3.17 2.81
C ILE A 115 1.76 -3.35 2.99
N ARG A 116 0.99 -3.22 1.90
CA ARG A 116 -0.42 -3.58 1.92
C ARG A 116 -0.56 -5.09 2.05
N VAL A 117 -1.39 -5.53 2.99
CA VAL A 117 -1.71 -6.95 3.26
C VAL A 117 -3.21 -7.17 3.05
N GLY A 118 -3.59 -7.38 1.80
CA GLY A 118 -4.97 -7.34 1.33
C GLY A 118 -5.53 -8.66 0.83
N SER A 119 -6.72 -8.58 0.24
CA SER A 119 -7.33 -9.63 -0.58
C SER A 119 -7.37 -9.18 -2.04
N ILE A 120 -7.46 -10.14 -2.96
CA ILE A 120 -7.49 -9.91 -4.40
C ILE A 120 -8.37 -10.95 -5.09
N GLY A 121 -9.10 -10.53 -6.11
CA GLY A 121 -9.83 -11.42 -6.99
C GLY A 121 -8.94 -11.86 -8.16
N ALA A 122 -8.65 -13.15 -8.29
CA ALA A 122 -7.82 -13.67 -9.40
C ALA A 122 -8.58 -13.63 -10.72
N ILE A 123 -7.88 -13.19 -11.77
CA ILE A 123 -8.35 -13.17 -13.18
C ILE A 123 -7.42 -13.94 -14.11
N ASN A 124 -6.51 -14.73 -13.58
CA ASN A 124 -5.60 -15.61 -14.32
C ASN A 124 -5.90 -17.08 -13.93
N GLU A 125 -6.08 -17.96 -14.91
CA GLU A 125 -6.50 -19.35 -14.69
C GLU A 125 -5.49 -20.21 -13.91
N ASP A 126 -4.19 -19.87 -13.97
CA ASP A 126 -3.13 -20.58 -13.27
C ASP A 126 -3.09 -20.29 -11.76
N ILE A 127 -3.80 -19.28 -11.32
CA ILE A 127 -3.86 -18.87 -9.93
C ILE A 127 -4.97 -19.64 -9.19
N GLN A 128 -4.74 -19.97 -7.92
CA GLN A 128 -5.67 -20.69 -7.09
C GLN A 128 -6.14 -19.83 -5.90
N LEU A 129 -7.28 -20.21 -5.29
CA LEU A 129 -7.68 -19.63 -4.01
C LEU A 129 -6.57 -19.85 -2.98
N LYS A 130 -6.34 -18.84 -2.15
CA LYS A 130 -5.28 -18.78 -1.11
C LYS A 130 -3.84 -18.63 -1.65
N ASP A 131 -3.63 -18.56 -2.96
CA ASP A 131 -2.35 -18.08 -3.47
C ASP A 131 -2.12 -16.63 -3.03
N ILE A 132 -0.85 -16.24 -2.97
CA ILE A 132 -0.45 -14.88 -2.61
C ILE A 132 0.09 -14.18 -3.86
N ILE A 133 -0.49 -13.06 -4.22
CA ILE A 133 0.01 -12.22 -5.32
C ILE A 133 0.87 -11.10 -4.75
N VAL A 134 2.09 -11.00 -5.25
CA VAL A 134 3.00 -9.87 -5.06
C VAL A 134 2.80 -8.92 -6.23
N GLY A 135 2.13 -7.80 -5.99
CA GLY A 135 1.84 -6.80 -7.02
C GLY A 135 3.10 -6.02 -7.42
N THR A 136 3.82 -6.46 -8.44
CA THR A 136 5.03 -5.79 -8.92
C THR A 136 4.74 -4.45 -9.58
N SER A 137 3.55 -4.32 -10.16
CA SER A 137 2.99 -3.08 -10.68
C SER A 137 1.47 -3.12 -10.59
N ALA A 138 0.85 -1.96 -10.55
CA ALA A 138 -0.60 -1.80 -10.58
C ALA A 138 -1.01 -0.95 -11.79
N SER A 139 -1.84 -1.52 -12.66
CA SER A 139 -2.67 -0.77 -13.60
C SER A 139 -3.92 -0.25 -12.90
N THR A 140 -4.66 0.66 -13.52
CA THR A 140 -5.90 1.16 -12.92
C THR A 140 -6.90 1.63 -13.98
N ASN A 141 -8.18 1.57 -13.65
CA ASN A 141 -9.27 2.24 -14.36
C ASN A 141 -9.66 3.58 -13.71
N SER A 142 -8.91 4.00 -12.67
CA SER A 142 -9.15 5.23 -11.92
C SER A 142 -8.49 6.44 -12.54
N ASN A 143 -9.04 7.61 -12.23
CA ASN A 143 -8.40 8.89 -12.51
C ASN A 143 -7.45 9.36 -11.39
N TYR A 144 -7.14 8.53 -10.39
CA TYR A 144 -6.31 8.92 -9.24
C TYR A 144 -4.97 9.57 -9.66
N GLY A 145 -4.30 9.02 -10.68
CA GLY A 145 -3.02 9.53 -11.18
C GLY A 145 -3.10 10.95 -11.78
N LYS A 146 -4.27 11.39 -12.25
CA LYS A 146 -4.46 12.74 -12.79
C LYS A 146 -4.30 13.83 -11.73
N ASN A 147 -4.47 13.49 -10.44
CA ASN A 147 -4.25 14.44 -9.34
C ASN A 147 -2.82 14.97 -9.27
N PHE A 148 -1.85 14.28 -9.86
CA PHE A 148 -0.44 14.69 -9.88
C PHE A 148 -0.10 15.64 -11.03
N HIS A 149 -1.06 15.96 -11.91
CA HIS A 149 -0.91 16.90 -13.03
C HIS A 149 0.31 16.61 -13.93
N LEU A 150 0.64 15.33 -14.10
CA LEU A 150 1.74 14.91 -14.99
C LEU A 150 1.27 14.97 -16.45
N ASP A 151 2.17 15.36 -17.34
CA ASP A 151 1.98 15.28 -18.79
C ASP A 151 2.21 13.85 -19.28
N GLY A 152 1.23 12.98 -19.03
CA GLY A 152 1.28 11.56 -19.38
C GLY A 152 0.62 10.66 -18.33
N ILE A 153 0.87 9.36 -18.45
CA ILE A 153 0.37 8.32 -17.54
C ILE A 153 1.54 7.74 -16.76
N ILE A 154 1.50 7.87 -15.44
CA ILE A 154 2.50 7.27 -14.56
C ILE A 154 2.13 5.82 -14.24
N SER A 155 3.10 4.92 -14.29
CA SER A 155 2.94 3.53 -13.86
C SER A 155 2.93 3.42 -12.34
N GLY A 156 1.98 2.68 -11.78
CA GLY A 156 2.01 2.27 -10.38
C GLY A 156 3.04 1.14 -10.21
N ALA A 157 4.24 1.46 -9.76
CA ALA A 157 5.32 0.48 -9.61
C ALA A 157 5.63 0.21 -8.13
N ALA A 158 5.75 -1.07 -7.76
CA ALA A 158 6.22 -1.47 -6.45
C ALA A 158 7.71 -1.17 -6.28
N SER A 159 8.14 -1.01 -5.03
CA SER A 159 9.55 -0.76 -4.71
C SER A 159 10.36 -2.05 -4.82
N TYR A 160 11.31 -2.08 -5.76
CA TYR A 160 12.21 -3.23 -5.98
C TYR A 160 12.92 -3.68 -4.70
N LYS A 161 13.29 -2.72 -3.84
CA LYS A 161 13.88 -3.02 -2.52
C LYS A 161 13.01 -3.99 -1.72
N ILE A 162 11.69 -3.76 -1.64
CA ILE A 162 10.79 -4.63 -0.87
C ILE A 162 10.58 -5.95 -1.61
N ILE A 163 10.39 -5.93 -2.94
CA ILE A 163 10.22 -7.15 -3.76
C ILE A 163 11.37 -8.12 -3.51
N LYS A 164 12.62 -7.65 -3.52
CA LYS A 164 13.81 -8.48 -3.29
C LYS A 164 13.79 -9.16 -1.92
N HIS A 165 13.34 -8.47 -0.88
CA HIS A 165 13.22 -9.07 0.46
C HIS A 165 12.07 -10.08 0.53
N VAL A 166 10.94 -9.81 -0.14
CA VAL A 166 9.83 -10.76 -0.24
C VAL A 166 10.27 -12.05 -0.91
N ASP A 167 10.99 -11.96 -2.02
CA ASP A 167 11.50 -13.13 -2.76
C ASP A 167 12.36 -14.03 -1.87
N GLN A 168 13.30 -13.44 -1.13
CA GLN A 168 14.13 -14.15 -0.16
C GLN A 168 13.32 -14.79 0.98
N VAL A 169 12.29 -14.10 1.46
CA VAL A 169 11.40 -14.62 2.52
C VAL A 169 10.55 -15.77 2.00
N VAL A 170 10.02 -15.66 0.78
CA VAL A 170 9.25 -16.72 0.13
C VAL A 170 10.07 -17.99 -0.02
N GLU A 171 11.32 -17.88 -0.46
CA GLU A 171 12.25 -19.00 -0.54
C GLU A 171 12.51 -19.63 0.85
N LYS A 172 12.81 -18.80 1.85
CA LYS A 172 13.05 -19.25 3.22
C LYS A 172 11.87 -19.98 3.86
N LEU A 173 10.64 -19.56 3.53
CA LEU A 173 9.40 -20.15 4.05
C LEU A 173 8.89 -21.34 3.23
N GLY A 174 9.49 -21.65 2.08
CA GLY A 174 9.06 -22.73 1.20
C GLY A 174 7.71 -22.46 0.53
N LEU A 175 7.43 -21.20 0.18
CA LEU A 175 6.14 -20.76 -0.37
C LEU A 175 6.19 -20.47 -1.88
N GLN A 176 7.23 -20.91 -2.59
CA GLN A 176 7.44 -20.57 -4.01
C GLN A 176 6.28 -21.00 -4.89
N ASP A 177 5.63 -22.13 -4.59
CA ASP A 177 4.49 -22.63 -5.36
C ASP A 177 3.22 -21.81 -5.15
N LYS A 178 3.08 -21.14 -4.00
CA LYS A 178 1.90 -20.34 -3.63
C LYS A 178 2.04 -18.84 -3.92
N VAL A 179 3.26 -18.32 -4.05
CA VAL A 179 3.51 -16.89 -4.23
C VAL A 179 3.77 -16.60 -5.69
N LYS A 180 2.97 -15.69 -6.26
CA LYS A 180 3.05 -15.29 -7.67
C LYS A 180 3.41 -13.81 -7.76
N PHE A 181 4.38 -13.48 -8.58
CA PHE A 181 4.83 -12.10 -8.81
C PHE A 181 4.28 -11.60 -10.14
N GLY A 182 3.58 -10.48 -10.14
CA GLY A 182 3.08 -9.91 -11.38
C GLY A 182 2.24 -8.67 -11.23
N GLN A 183 1.69 -8.25 -12.36
CA GLN A 183 0.88 -7.05 -12.46
C GLN A 183 -0.52 -7.27 -11.88
N ILE A 184 -1.03 -6.27 -11.16
CA ILE A 184 -2.40 -6.25 -10.64
C ILE A 184 -3.19 -5.09 -11.22
N LEU A 185 -4.51 -5.12 -11.08
CA LEU A 185 -5.41 -4.01 -11.40
C LEU A 185 -5.98 -3.43 -10.10
N SER A 186 -5.82 -2.13 -9.91
CA SER A 186 -6.54 -1.38 -8.87
C SER A 186 -7.78 -0.74 -9.50
N SER A 187 -8.97 -1.18 -9.08
CA SER A 187 -10.26 -0.73 -9.61
C SER A 187 -10.96 0.21 -8.65
N ASP A 188 -11.66 1.22 -9.18
CA ASP A 188 -12.54 2.11 -8.40
C ASP A 188 -13.89 1.46 -8.08
N THR A 189 -14.26 0.38 -8.79
CA THR A 189 -15.56 -0.28 -8.65
C THR A 189 -15.39 -1.75 -8.31
N PHE A 190 -16.20 -2.23 -7.35
CA PHE A 190 -16.32 -3.65 -7.03
C PHE A 190 -17.46 -4.30 -7.84
N TYR A 191 -18.57 -3.61 -7.99
CA TYR A 191 -19.70 -4.03 -8.82
C TYR A 191 -19.63 -3.33 -10.17
N THR A 192 -19.72 -4.08 -11.27
CA THR A 192 -19.61 -3.55 -12.63
C THR A 192 -20.81 -4.00 -13.47
N ASP A 193 -21.29 -3.10 -14.34
CA ASP A 193 -22.31 -3.39 -15.33
C ASP A 193 -21.73 -3.97 -16.64
N GLU A 194 -20.40 -4.11 -16.73
CA GLU A 194 -19.70 -4.69 -17.89
C GLU A 194 -19.12 -6.08 -17.56
N PRO A 195 -19.92 -7.15 -17.66
CA PRO A 195 -19.44 -8.52 -17.45
C PRO A 195 -18.30 -8.86 -18.43
N GLY A 196 -17.22 -9.45 -17.91
CA GLY A 196 -16.09 -9.89 -18.74
C GLY A 196 -15.06 -8.80 -19.05
N ASN A 197 -15.19 -7.60 -18.51
CA ASN A 197 -14.14 -6.58 -18.60
C ASN A 197 -12.81 -7.07 -17.99
N ASP A 198 -12.89 -7.86 -16.92
CA ASP A 198 -11.73 -8.47 -16.26
C ASP A 198 -10.92 -9.37 -17.21
N LEU A 199 -11.58 -10.06 -18.16
CA LEU A 199 -10.93 -10.90 -19.16
C LEU A 199 -10.05 -10.10 -20.14
N LYS A 200 -10.37 -8.81 -20.36
CA LYS A 200 -9.52 -7.95 -21.19
C LYS A 200 -8.19 -7.68 -20.49
N TRP A 201 -8.23 -7.47 -19.16
CA TRP A 201 -7.04 -7.29 -18.34
C TRP A 201 -6.22 -8.58 -18.20
N ALA A 202 -6.90 -9.71 -18.04
CA ALA A 202 -6.26 -11.03 -18.01
C ALA A 202 -5.44 -11.30 -19.28
N LYS A 203 -5.95 -10.94 -20.49
CA LYS A 203 -5.21 -11.04 -21.76
C LYS A 203 -3.94 -10.21 -21.81
N MET A 204 -3.83 -9.18 -20.97
CA MET A 204 -2.63 -8.34 -20.82
C MET A 204 -1.68 -8.84 -19.73
N GLY A 205 -1.94 -10.02 -19.15
CA GLY A 205 -1.11 -10.61 -18.10
C GLY A 205 -1.38 -10.11 -16.69
N VAL A 206 -2.48 -9.37 -16.49
CA VAL A 206 -2.89 -8.95 -15.14
C VAL A 206 -3.38 -10.17 -14.36
N MET A 207 -2.85 -10.35 -13.13
CA MET A 207 -3.12 -11.54 -12.31
C MET A 207 -4.41 -11.45 -11.51
N GLY A 208 -4.75 -10.26 -11.04
CA GLY A 208 -5.92 -10.07 -10.17
C GLY A 208 -6.31 -8.61 -10.02
N VAL A 209 -7.49 -8.42 -9.43
CA VAL A 209 -8.13 -7.11 -9.20
C VAL A 209 -8.26 -6.84 -7.71
N GLU A 210 -7.76 -5.69 -7.27
CA GLU A 210 -7.92 -5.12 -5.92
C GLU A 210 -8.27 -3.62 -6.05
N MET A 211 -8.25 -2.83 -4.99
CA MET A 211 -8.79 -1.48 -5.05
C MET A 211 -7.86 -0.36 -4.53
N GLU A 212 -6.60 -0.64 -4.14
CA GLU A 212 -5.77 0.35 -3.40
C GLU A 212 -4.32 0.50 -3.90
N GLY A 213 -3.77 -0.54 -4.51
CA GLY A 213 -2.33 -0.65 -4.82
C GLY A 213 -1.79 0.51 -5.66
N TYR A 214 -2.54 0.96 -6.67
CA TYR A 214 -2.11 2.04 -7.54
C TYR A 214 -1.90 3.35 -6.77
N SER A 215 -2.85 3.77 -5.92
CA SER A 215 -2.73 4.98 -5.11
C SER A 215 -1.58 4.89 -4.11
N LEU A 216 -1.38 3.73 -3.49
CA LEU A 216 -0.28 3.48 -2.58
C LEU A 216 1.08 3.65 -3.28
N TYR A 217 1.24 3.07 -4.47
CA TYR A 217 2.48 3.18 -5.24
C TYR A 217 2.79 4.60 -5.67
N LEU A 218 1.78 5.35 -6.11
CA LEU A 218 1.97 6.75 -6.51
C LEU A 218 2.35 7.63 -5.32
N ASN A 219 1.71 7.46 -4.15
CA ASN A 219 2.05 8.20 -2.96
C ASN A 219 3.47 7.89 -2.47
N ALA A 220 3.87 6.61 -2.51
CA ALA A 220 5.24 6.21 -2.18
C ALA A 220 6.26 6.84 -3.12
N ALA A 221 6.03 6.77 -4.44
CA ALA A 221 6.90 7.39 -5.45
C ALA A 221 7.01 8.90 -5.23
N ARG A 222 5.89 9.60 -5.01
CA ARG A 222 5.87 11.05 -4.76
C ARG A 222 6.63 11.45 -3.49
N ALA A 223 6.56 10.62 -2.46
CA ALA A 223 7.23 10.84 -1.18
C ALA A 223 8.69 10.37 -1.15
N GLY A 224 9.19 9.70 -2.21
CA GLY A 224 10.51 9.05 -2.19
C GLY A 224 10.61 7.90 -1.19
N LYS A 225 9.49 7.19 -0.96
CA LYS A 225 9.33 6.11 0.01
C LYS A 225 9.06 4.77 -0.70
N ASN A 226 8.90 3.70 0.07
CA ASN A 226 8.76 2.36 -0.47
C ASN A 226 7.35 1.80 -0.22
N ALA A 227 6.82 1.10 -1.20
CA ALA A 227 5.54 0.40 -1.08
C ALA A 227 5.51 -0.92 -1.83
N LEU A 228 4.71 -1.85 -1.32
CA LEU A 228 4.40 -3.13 -1.96
C LEU A 228 2.98 -3.56 -1.61
N VAL A 229 2.31 -4.24 -2.53
CA VAL A 229 1.07 -4.99 -2.30
C VAL A 229 1.38 -6.47 -2.21
N LEU A 230 0.99 -7.07 -1.10
CA LEU A 230 0.82 -8.51 -0.92
C LEU A 230 -0.67 -8.77 -0.75
N ALA A 231 -1.24 -9.66 -1.55
CA ALA A 231 -2.65 -9.93 -1.49
C ALA A 231 -2.94 -11.43 -1.61
N THR A 232 -3.73 -11.97 -0.69
CA THR A 232 -4.21 -13.35 -0.77
C THR A 232 -5.41 -13.42 -1.69
N VAL A 233 -5.43 -14.40 -2.56
CA VAL A 233 -6.55 -14.68 -3.47
C VAL A 233 -7.75 -15.16 -2.67
N SER A 234 -8.75 -14.29 -2.52
CA SER A 234 -10.01 -14.58 -1.83
C SER A 234 -11.11 -15.03 -2.79
N ASP A 235 -11.00 -14.66 -4.05
CA ASP A 235 -11.96 -14.88 -5.11
C ASP A 235 -11.24 -15.27 -6.40
N HIS A 236 -11.86 -16.16 -7.19
CA HIS A 236 -11.42 -16.45 -8.55
C HIS A 236 -12.55 -16.07 -9.51
N LEU A 237 -12.42 -14.90 -10.15
CA LEU A 237 -13.52 -14.30 -10.91
C LEU A 237 -13.89 -15.11 -12.16
N ILE A 238 -12.90 -15.74 -12.83
CA ILE A 238 -13.11 -16.59 -14.00
C ILE A 238 -13.76 -17.91 -13.60
N LYS A 239 -13.24 -18.60 -12.57
CA LYS A 239 -13.73 -19.90 -12.09
C LYS A 239 -14.98 -19.76 -11.20
N LYS A 240 -15.38 -18.52 -10.84
CA LYS A 240 -16.51 -18.22 -9.95
C LYS A 240 -16.42 -18.96 -8.60
N GLN A 241 -15.21 -18.95 -8.02
CA GLN A 241 -14.93 -19.55 -6.71
C GLN A 241 -14.69 -18.44 -5.69
N TYR A 242 -15.17 -18.60 -4.48
CA TYR A 242 -15.13 -17.57 -3.44
C TYR A 242 -14.85 -18.19 -2.08
N LEU A 243 -13.97 -17.56 -1.29
CA LEU A 243 -13.81 -17.92 0.11
C LEU A 243 -14.99 -17.39 0.94
N PRO A 244 -15.43 -18.09 1.98
CA PRO A 244 -16.40 -17.59 2.94
C PRO A 244 -15.93 -16.28 3.59
N ALA A 245 -16.88 -15.43 4.03
CA ALA A 245 -16.56 -14.13 4.62
C ALA A 245 -15.63 -14.22 5.85
N GLU A 246 -15.80 -15.24 6.68
CA GLU A 246 -14.95 -15.50 7.85
C GLU A 246 -13.51 -15.83 7.45
N GLU A 247 -13.33 -16.68 6.43
CA GLU A 247 -12.00 -16.99 5.90
C GLU A 247 -11.31 -15.76 5.30
N ARG A 248 -12.06 -14.88 4.63
CA ARG A 248 -11.51 -13.62 4.11
C ARG A 248 -10.98 -12.69 5.22
N GLN A 249 -11.50 -12.82 6.43
CA GLN A 249 -11.11 -11.96 7.55
C GLN A 249 -9.87 -12.49 8.29
N PHE A 250 -9.75 -13.80 8.49
CA PHE A 250 -8.82 -14.38 9.46
C PHE A 250 -7.86 -15.44 8.90
N SER A 251 -7.96 -15.89 7.63
CA SER A 251 -7.16 -17.01 7.13
C SER A 251 -6.02 -16.63 6.18
N PHE A 252 -5.49 -15.41 6.30
CA PHE A 252 -4.38 -14.95 5.47
C PHE A 252 -3.03 -14.95 6.20
N ASP A 253 -2.86 -15.87 7.12
CA ASP A 253 -1.66 -15.95 7.99
C ASP A 253 -0.36 -16.11 7.20
N GLU A 254 -0.35 -16.91 6.12
CA GLU A 254 0.85 -17.09 5.29
C GLU A 254 1.30 -15.76 4.68
N MET A 255 0.37 -14.97 4.11
CA MET A 255 0.68 -13.64 3.59
C MET A 255 1.16 -12.68 4.68
N ILE A 256 0.50 -12.71 5.85
CA ILE A 256 0.86 -11.89 7.01
C ILE A 256 2.28 -12.26 7.48
N MET A 257 2.60 -13.56 7.53
CA MET A 257 3.94 -14.04 7.86
C MET A 257 4.99 -13.56 6.86
N VAL A 258 4.72 -13.65 5.55
CA VAL A 258 5.62 -13.10 4.51
C VAL A 258 5.83 -11.59 4.71
N ALA A 259 4.77 -10.83 5.01
CA ALA A 259 4.86 -9.40 5.24
C ALA A 259 5.69 -9.05 6.50
N LEU A 260 5.47 -9.76 7.62
CA LEU A 260 6.19 -9.54 8.88
C LEU A 260 7.67 -9.94 8.79
N GLU A 261 7.98 -11.08 8.18
CA GLU A 261 9.37 -11.49 7.92
C GLU A 261 10.08 -10.47 7.02
N THR A 262 9.38 -9.99 5.99
CA THR A 262 9.91 -8.93 5.13
C THR A 262 10.14 -7.64 5.93
N ALA A 263 9.17 -7.19 6.72
CA ALA A 263 9.27 -5.99 7.55
C ALA A 263 10.45 -6.06 8.53
N SER A 264 10.70 -7.24 9.11
CA SER A 264 11.82 -7.44 10.05
C SER A 264 13.20 -7.34 9.39
N ASN A 265 13.29 -7.52 8.07
CA ASN A 265 14.52 -7.41 7.29
C ASN A 265 14.74 -6.03 6.63
N LEU A 266 13.72 -5.17 6.61
CA LEU A 266 13.81 -3.82 6.07
C LEU A 266 14.45 -2.88 7.11
N LYS A 267 15.71 -2.57 6.89
CA LYS A 267 16.47 -1.59 7.69
C LYS A 267 16.44 -0.21 7.04
#